data_372512784e951e8aaa2ab7e76e337a12
#
_entry.id   372512784e951e8aaa2ab7e76e337a12
#
_cell.length_a   1.000
_cell.length_b   1.000
_cell.length_c   1.000
_cell.angle_alpha   90.00
_cell.angle_beta   90.00
_cell.angle_gamma   90.00
#
_symmetry.space_group_name_H-M   'P 1'
#
loop_
_entity.id
_entity.type
_entity.pdbx_description
1 polymer ?
#
loop_
_entity_poly.entity_id
_entity_poly.type
_entity_poly.pdbx_seq_one_letter_code
_entity_poly.pdbx_strand_id
1 'polypeptide(L)'
;CETVPEFLLAEGGPGCLDLRGTVVVVPTRQSSWRLRAALPLAAEARGRVLLGLEMVTPPVLLEPPPAADTATAFQCLWAWVAVLKSIPPGECAAFLGPRDERAAGVAGSLQIARRLQELRRELADGGWTPADVPERAADLLEEGERWRDLIALEERYLRQLSAGGLVDPIRRKWEYARRGVLPPGIRRVVVAAVPDPPQALIHLLEGWAASGGAVDWLVAAPESERAAFDEWGRPRFEVWGGAEREIPIPAADLSLHAQPDDQAAAIRAALESGRPEFPPAPSHRPNVAIGVPDRETVAPLRRELAAIGWPAFDPQNPPFAETPLFRLVQALLAFRRRPGYAEVAALLRHPDVLEACGGEAALLQTLDAFQADRLP
;
A
#
# COMPACT_ATOMS: atom_id res chain seq x y z
N CYS A 1 -19.49 0.22 0.41
CA CYS A 1 -19.40 0.88 1.75
C CYS A 1 -20.74 1.27 2.33
N GLU A 2 -21.86 1.18 1.59
CA GLU A 2 -23.21 1.46 2.13
C GLU A 2 -23.67 0.39 3.10
N THR A 3 -23.33 -0.86 2.85
CA THR A 3 -23.72 -2.02 3.68
C THR A 3 -23.00 -2.08 5.04
N VAL A 4 -21.77 -1.56 5.17
CA VAL A 4 -21.03 -1.59 6.44
C VAL A 4 -21.67 -0.67 7.49
N PRO A 5 -22.07 0.58 7.19
CA PRO A 5 -22.88 1.39 8.09
C PRO A 5 -24.20 0.72 8.47
N GLU A 6 -24.89 0.10 7.53
CA GLU A 6 -26.14 -0.60 7.78
C GLU A 6 -25.98 -1.75 8.76
N PHE A 7 -24.95 -2.57 8.57
CA PHE A 7 -24.61 -3.68 9.45
C PHE A 7 -24.32 -3.18 10.88
N LEU A 8 -23.42 -2.18 11.02
CA LEU A 8 -23.06 -1.62 12.32
C LEU A 8 -24.25 -0.93 13.02
N LEU A 9 -25.16 -0.36 12.25
CA LEU A 9 -26.35 0.34 12.76
C LEU A 9 -27.55 -0.60 12.93
N ALA A 10 -27.51 -1.85 12.51
CA ALA A 10 -28.60 -2.81 12.68
C ALA A 10 -28.79 -3.19 14.17
N GLU A 11 -27.73 -3.10 14.97
CA GLU A 11 -27.77 -3.45 16.39
C GLU A 11 -28.26 -2.29 17.26
N GLY A 12 -29.02 -2.63 18.29
CA GLY A 12 -29.52 -1.69 19.30
C GLY A 12 -30.77 -0.89 18.91
N GLY A 13 -31.43 -0.33 19.91
CA GLY A 13 -32.63 0.52 19.79
C GLY A 13 -32.33 1.98 19.43
N PRO A 14 -33.33 2.85 19.41
CA PRO A 14 -33.14 4.29 19.22
C PRO A 14 -32.27 4.88 20.34
N GLY A 15 -31.51 5.93 20.02
CA GLY A 15 -30.67 6.65 20.97
C GLY A 15 -29.18 6.46 20.74
N CYS A 16 -28.43 6.16 21.79
CA CYS A 16 -26.97 6.03 21.72
C CYS A 16 -26.55 4.60 21.37
N LEU A 17 -25.77 4.45 20.30
CA LEU A 17 -25.11 3.19 19.94
C LEU A 17 -23.66 3.23 20.45
N ASP A 18 -23.39 2.43 21.47
CA ASP A 18 -22.05 2.31 22.04
C ASP A 18 -21.24 1.23 21.34
N LEU A 19 -20.28 1.68 20.52
CA LEU A 19 -19.34 0.85 19.78
C LEU A 19 -17.96 0.78 20.45
N ARG A 20 -17.83 1.23 21.70
CA ARG A 20 -16.58 1.09 22.44
C ARG A 20 -16.23 -0.39 22.61
N GLY A 21 -15.01 -0.72 22.27
CA GLY A 21 -14.54 -2.11 22.22
C GLY A 21 -14.90 -2.85 20.93
N THR A 22 -15.50 -2.16 19.94
CA THR A 22 -15.63 -2.66 18.57
C THR A 22 -14.53 -2.08 17.72
N VAL A 23 -13.76 -2.94 17.05
CA VAL A 23 -12.73 -2.57 16.09
C VAL A 23 -13.20 -2.95 14.69
N VAL A 24 -13.23 -2.00 13.77
CA VAL A 24 -13.54 -2.26 12.36
C VAL A 24 -12.22 -2.29 11.55
N VAL A 25 -11.93 -3.45 10.99
CA VAL A 25 -10.76 -3.64 10.13
C VAL A 25 -11.17 -3.35 8.70
N VAL A 26 -10.52 -2.38 8.08
CA VAL A 26 -10.80 -1.93 6.71
C VAL A 26 -9.57 -2.08 5.83
N PRO A 27 -9.72 -2.27 4.50
CA PRO A 27 -8.59 -2.58 3.62
C PRO A 27 -7.55 -1.46 3.55
N THR A 28 -7.97 -0.20 3.63
CA THR A 28 -7.08 0.96 3.46
C THR A 28 -7.43 2.10 4.42
N ARG A 29 -6.47 2.98 4.66
CA ARG A 29 -6.72 4.23 5.42
C ARG A 29 -7.82 5.08 4.77
N GLN A 30 -7.91 5.08 3.44
CA GLN A 30 -8.94 5.80 2.72
C GLN A 30 -10.33 5.22 3.01
N SER A 31 -10.45 3.89 3.04
CA SER A 31 -11.70 3.22 3.43
C SER A 31 -12.11 3.62 4.84
N SER A 32 -11.14 3.72 5.78
CA SER A 32 -11.37 4.22 7.12
C SER A 32 -11.92 5.66 7.13
N TRP A 33 -11.33 6.56 6.35
CA TRP A 33 -11.81 7.95 6.27
C TRP A 33 -13.21 8.05 5.69
N ARG A 34 -13.48 7.31 4.61
CA ARG A 34 -14.81 7.27 3.99
C ARG A 34 -15.86 6.72 4.96
N LEU A 35 -15.55 5.64 5.65
CA LEU A 35 -16.46 5.05 6.63
C LEU A 35 -16.69 6.00 7.83
N ARG A 36 -15.64 6.68 8.30
CA ARG A 36 -15.73 7.70 9.37
C ARG A 36 -16.60 8.90 8.96
N ALA A 37 -16.63 9.26 7.69
CA ALA A 37 -17.49 10.32 7.18
C ALA A 37 -18.95 9.84 6.98
N ALA A 38 -19.14 8.62 6.47
CA ALA A 38 -20.45 8.10 6.12
C ALA A 38 -21.26 7.62 7.34
N LEU A 39 -20.59 7.01 8.31
CA LEU A 39 -21.25 6.35 9.44
C LEU A 39 -22.01 7.33 10.36
N PRO A 40 -21.47 8.51 10.73
CA PRO A 40 -22.23 9.51 11.51
C PRO A 40 -23.48 10.00 10.78
N LEU A 41 -23.39 10.25 9.47
CA LEU A 41 -24.53 10.68 8.66
C LEU A 41 -25.63 9.61 8.61
N ALA A 42 -25.22 8.34 8.45
CA ALA A 42 -26.17 7.23 8.46
C ALA A 42 -26.80 7.01 9.84
N ALA A 43 -26.07 7.30 10.92
CA ALA A 43 -26.58 7.26 12.28
C ALA A 43 -27.57 8.40 12.57
N GLU A 44 -27.23 9.62 12.19
CA GLU A 44 -28.08 10.79 12.33
C GLU A 44 -29.42 10.61 11.59
N ALA A 45 -29.38 10.08 10.35
CA ALA A 45 -30.59 9.77 9.59
C ALA A 45 -31.52 8.75 10.31
N ARG A 46 -30.99 8.00 11.26
CA ARG A 46 -31.75 7.06 12.10
C ARG A 46 -32.00 7.56 13.53
N GLY A 47 -31.71 8.85 13.78
CA GLY A 47 -31.86 9.47 15.11
C GLY A 47 -30.94 8.87 16.17
N ARG A 48 -29.72 8.44 15.77
CA ARG A 48 -28.77 7.76 16.64
C ARG A 48 -27.50 8.57 16.83
N VAL A 49 -26.88 8.40 17.98
CA VAL A 49 -25.55 8.93 18.30
C VAL A 49 -24.57 7.77 18.45
N LEU A 50 -23.39 7.90 17.87
CA LEU A 50 -22.35 6.87 17.90
C LEU A 50 -21.28 7.22 18.94
N LEU A 51 -20.84 6.24 19.71
CA LEU A 51 -19.74 6.36 20.64
C LEU A 51 -18.65 5.32 20.34
N GLY A 52 -17.40 5.78 20.31
CA GLY A 52 -16.23 4.95 20.55
C GLY A 52 -15.83 3.95 19.46
N LEU A 53 -16.13 4.21 18.18
CA LEU A 53 -15.70 3.32 17.09
C LEU A 53 -14.20 3.47 16.78
N GLU A 54 -13.49 2.36 16.79
CA GLU A 54 -12.10 2.26 16.34
C GLU A 54 -12.05 1.63 14.94
N MET A 55 -11.26 2.23 14.04
CA MET A 55 -11.06 1.72 12.68
C MET A 55 -9.57 1.59 12.40
N VAL A 56 -9.17 0.39 11.99
CA VAL A 56 -7.77 0.04 11.72
C VAL A 56 -7.62 -0.67 10.37
N THR A 57 -6.40 -0.76 9.87
CA THR A 57 -6.07 -1.64 8.74
C THR A 57 -5.44 -2.93 9.25
N PRO A 58 -5.43 -4.04 8.46
CA PRO A 58 -4.83 -5.30 8.85
C PRO A 58 -3.41 -5.18 9.43
N PRO A 59 -2.48 -4.41 8.85
CA PRO A 59 -1.15 -4.24 9.42
C PRO A 59 -1.16 -3.64 10.84
N VAL A 60 -2.06 -2.71 11.12
CA VAL A 60 -2.16 -2.06 12.44
C VAL A 60 -2.67 -3.03 13.51
N LEU A 61 -3.68 -3.84 13.18
CA LEU A 61 -4.19 -4.85 14.12
C LEU A 61 -3.17 -5.95 14.38
N LEU A 62 -2.34 -6.27 13.38
CA LEU A 62 -1.28 -7.26 13.45
C LEU A 62 0.03 -6.73 14.06
N GLU A 63 0.08 -5.48 14.45
CA GLU A 63 1.27 -4.91 15.08
C GLU A 63 1.39 -5.43 16.52
N PRO A 64 2.44 -6.21 16.83
CA PRO A 64 2.63 -6.70 18.17
C PRO A 64 3.01 -5.55 19.13
N PRO A 65 2.76 -5.69 20.42
CA PRO A 65 3.25 -4.73 21.41
C PRO A 65 4.75 -4.47 21.23
N PRO A 66 5.21 -3.21 21.35
CA PRO A 66 6.61 -2.86 21.21
C PRO A 66 7.49 -3.70 22.14
N ALA A 67 8.57 -4.27 21.59
CA ALA A 67 9.56 -5.03 22.34
C ALA A 67 10.97 -4.56 21.93
N ALA A 68 11.82 -4.35 22.93
CA ALA A 68 13.16 -3.78 22.72
C ALA A 68 14.07 -4.66 21.88
N ASP A 69 13.80 -5.95 21.82
CA ASP A 69 14.53 -6.95 21.06
C ASP A 69 14.00 -7.13 19.62
N THR A 70 12.96 -6.41 19.21
CA THR A 70 12.48 -6.48 17.82
C THR A 70 13.38 -5.67 16.90
N ALA A 71 13.91 -6.32 15.86
CA ALA A 71 14.80 -5.66 14.89
C ALA A 71 14.05 -4.57 14.10
N THR A 72 14.67 -3.41 14.00
CA THR A 72 14.19 -2.33 13.13
C THR A 72 14.41 -2.67 11.66
N ALA A 73 13.69 -1.99 10.75
CA ALA A 73 13.88 -2.17 9.30
C ALA A 73 15.35 -1.96 8.87
N PHE A 74 16.05 -1.01 9.48
CA PHE A 74 17.47 -0.78 9.22
C PHE A 74 18.33 -1.96 9.68
N GLN A 75 18.11 -2.49 10.89
CA GLN A 75 18.85 -3.64 11.42
C GLN A 75 18.62 -4.90 10.58
N CYS A 76 17.38 -5.11 10.10
CA CYS A 76 17.07 -6.20 9.17
C CYS A 76 17.88 -6.08 7.87
N LEU A 77 17.85 -4.90 7.22
CA LEU A 77 18.62 -4.68 6.00
C LEU A 77 20.12 -4.84 6.22
N TRP A 78 20.64 -4.35 7.35
CA TRP A 78 22.06 -4.46 7.67
C TRP A 78 22.48 -5.91 7.96
N ALA A 79 21.63 -6.69 8.62
CA ALA A 79 21.86 -8.11 8.83
C ALA A 79 21.94 -8.86 7.49
N TRP A 80 21.05 -8.56 6.54
CA TRP A 80 21.14 -9.10 5.19
C TRP A 80 22.43 -8.71 4.48
N VAL A 81 22.84 -7.44 4.53
CA VAL A 81 24.10 -6.98 3.94
C VAL A 81 25.29 -7.70 4.55
N ALA A 82 25.31 -7.90 5.86
CA ALA A 82 26.37 -8.64 6.54
C ALA A 82 26.44 -10.10 6.06
N VAL A 83 25.29 -10.78 5.95
CA VAL A 83 25.21 -12.14 5.43
C VAL A 83 25.72 -12.21 3.98
N LEU A 84 25.20 -11.35 3.10
CA LEU A 84 25.59 -11.34 1.69
C LEU A 84 27.10 -11.10 1.50
N LYS A 85 27.71 -10.27 2.33
CA LYS A 85 29.15 -10.04 2.30
C LYS A 85 29.98 -11.19 2.85
N SER A 86 29.41 -12.01 3.72
CA SER A 86 30.11 -13.17 4.30
C SER A 86 30.10 -14.43 3.42
N ILE A 87 29.29 -14.44 2.36
CA ILE A 87 29.14 -15.58 1.45
C ILE A 87 30.32 -15.61 0.49
N PRO A 88 31.06 -16.77 0.41
CA PRO A 88 32.14 -16.95 -0.56
C PRO A 88 31.64 -16.78 -2.02
N PRO A 89 32.53 -16.36 -2.95
CA PRO A 89 32.21 -16.37 -4.38
C PRO A 89 31.81 -17.78 -4.84
N GLY A 90 30.74 -17.87 -5.62
CA GLY A 90 30.19 -19.12 -6.14
C GLY A 90 29.25 -19.86 -5.21
N GLU A 91 29.18 -19.53 -3.94
CA GLU A 91 28.13 -20.02 -3.05
C GLU A 91 26.82 -19.25 -3.30
N CYS A 92 25.67 -19.94 -3.25
CA CYS A 92 24.36 -19.40 -3.62
C CYS A 92 24.30 -18.88 -5.07
N ALA A 93 25.01 -19.54 -5.99
CA ALA A 93 25.12 -19.13 -7.37
C ALA A 93 23.80 -19.23 -8.14
N ALA A 94 22.93 -20.17 -7.76
CA ALA A 94 21.61 -20.32 -8.37
C ALA A 94 20.69 -19.11 -8.10
N PHE A 95 20.81 -18.51 -6.91
CA PHE A 95 20.07 -17.30 -6.55
C PHE A 95 20.75 -16.02 -7.07
N LEU A 96 22.07 -15.88 -6.85
CA LEU A 96 22.81 -14.65 -7.18
C LEU A 96 23.05 -14.50 -8.69
N GLY A 97 23.03 -15.62 -9.44
CA GLY A 97 23.22 -15.63 -10.87
C GLY A 97 24.67 -15.29 -11.32
N PRO A 98 24.90 -15.26 -12.65
CA PRO A 98 26.23 -15.03 -13.23
C PRO A 98 26.72 -13.58 -13.04
N ARG A 99 25.82 -12.63 -12.83
CA ARG A 99 26.13 -11.24 -12.51
C ARG A 99 25.86 -11.01 -11.04
N ASP A 100 26.83 -11.37 -10.21
CA ASP A 100 26.73 -11.14 -8.77
C ASP A 100 26.72 -9.62 -8.47
N GLU A 101 25.52 -9.08 -8.20
CA GLU A 101 25.32 -7.66 -7.90
C GLU A 101 26.11 -7.22 -6.64
N ARG A 102 26.58 -8.15 -5.79
CA ARG A 102 27.46 -7.85 -4.64
C ARG A 102 28.79 -7.24 -5.09
N ALA A 103 29.22 -7.51 -6.34
CA ALA A 103 30.41 -6.88 -6.93
C ALA A 103 30.31 -5.36 -6.99
N ALA A 104 29.09 -4.78 -6.99
CA ALA A 104 28.85 -3.35 -6.86
C ALA A 104 29.04 -2.81 -5.43
N GLY A 105 29.58 -3.60 -4.51
CA GLY A 105 29.86 -3.21 -3.14
C GLY A 105 28.63 -3.17 -2.24
N VAL A 106 28.59 -2.19 -1.32
CA VAL A 106 27.48 -2.05 -0.36
C VAL A 106 26.17 -1.76 -1.05
N ALA A 107 26.18 -0.98 -2.13
CA ALA A 107 24.97 -0.60 -2.85
C ALA A 107 24.30 -1.82 -3.49
N GLY A 108 25.07 -2.70 -4.16
CA GLY A 108 24.53 -3.93 -4.74
C GLY A 108 24.00 -4.89 -3.68
N SER A 109 24.76 -5.09 -2.60
CA SER A 109 24.28 -5.90 -1.48
C SER A 109 23.00 -5.36 -0.85
N LEU A 110 22.85 -4.04 -0.75
CA LEU A 110 21.65 -3.41 -0.22
C LEU A 110 20.44 -3.61 -1.15
N GLN A 111 20.65 -3.60 -2.45
CA GLN A 111 19.59 -3.85 -3.43
C GLN A 111 19.08 -5.28 -3.32
N ILE A 112 19.99 -6.27 -3.23
CA ILE A 112 19.62 -7.67 -2.99
C ILE A 112 18.88 -7.82 -1.65
N ALA A 113 19.40 -7.19 -0.58
CA ALA A 113 18.79 -7.23 0.75
C ALA A 113 17.34 -6.73 0.75
N ARG A 114 17.04 -5.68 0.01
CA ARG A 114 15.67 -5.16 -0.13
C ARG A 114 14.76 -6.16 -0.83
N ARG A 115 15.21 -6.77 -1.92
CA ARG A 115 14.46 -7.81 -2.64
C ARG A 115 14.18 -9.04 -1.77
N LEU A 116 15.18 -9.49 -0.99
CA LEU A 116 15.01 -10.59 -0.05
C LEU A 116 14.00 -10.27 1.05
N GLN A 117 14.06 -9.06 1.58
CA GLN A 117 13.11 -8.62 2.62
C GLN A 117 11.68 -8.48 2.07
N GLU A 118 11.53 -8.06 0.83
CA GLU A 118 10.25 -7.96 0.14
C GLU A 118 9.66 -9.34 -0.13
N LEU A 119 10.43 -10.25 -0.72
CA LEU A 119 10.03 -11.64 -0.95
C LEU A 119 9.58 -12.33 0.36
N ARG A 120 10.34 -12.17 1.44
CA ARG A 120 9.97 -12.74 2.75
C ARG A 120 8.66 -12.17 3.28
N ARG A 121 8.40 -10.88 3.03
CA ARG A 121 7.14 -10.25 3.45
C ARG A 121 5.96 -10.82 2.65
N GLU A 122 6.10 -10.93 1.34
CA GLU A 122 5.07 -11.50 0.46
C GLU A 122 4.75 -12.95 0.85
N LEU A 123 5.75 -13.79 1.04
CA LEU A 123 5.55 -15.16 1.51
C LEU A 123 4.86 -15.19 2.87
N ALA A 124 5.29 -14.36 3.81
CA ALA A 124 4.72 -14.31 5.15
C ALA A 124 3.26 -13.82 5.17
N ASP A 125 2.87 -12.94 4.27
CA ASP A 125 1.48 -12.48 4.14
C ASP A 125 0.57 -13.64 3.68
N GLY A 126 1.08 -14.56 2.85
CA GLY A 126 0.43 -15.83 2.49
C GLY A 126 0.57 -16.95 3.54
N GLY A 127 1.29 -16.71 4.63
CA GLY A 127 1.53 -17.72 5.67
C GLY A 127 2.64 -18.71 5.32
N TRP A 128 3.55 -18.32 4.44
CA TRP A 128 4.65 -19.16 3.96
C TRP A 128 6.00 -18.63 4.41
N THR A 129 6.95 -19.54 4.52
CA THR A 129 8.39 -19.24 4.61
C THR A 129 9.07 -19.70 3.32
N PRO A 130 10.31 -19.29 3.01
CA PRO A 130 11.06 -19.86 1.91
C PRO A 130 11.17 -21.39 1.95
N ALA A 131 11.21 -22.00 3.16
CA ALA A 131 11.25 -23.43 3.34
C ALA A 131 9.96 -24.16 2.95
N ASP A 132 8.82 -23.50 3.07
CA ASP A 132 7.52 -24.09 2.69
C ASP A 132 7.33 -24.21 1.18
N VAL A 133 8.02 -23.39 0.37
CA VAL A 133 7.79 -23.31 -1.08
C VAL A 133 8.13 -24.61 -1.80
N PRO A 134 9.29 -25.28 -1.57
CA PRO A 134 9.60 -26.54 -2.20
C PRO A 134 8.64 -27.68 -1.83
N GLU A 135 8.01 -27.62 -0.66
CA GLU A 135 7.08 -28.64 -0.21
C GLU A 135 5.67 -28.42 -0.78
N ARG A 136 5.20 -27.17 -0.76
CA ARG A 136 3.80 -26.83 -1.10
C ARG A 136 3.58 -26.53 -2.56
N ALA A 137 4.63 -26.12 -3.29
CA ALA A 137 4.60 -25.77 -4.69
C ALA A 137 5.46 -26.70 -5.56
N ALA A 138 5.74 -27.92 -5.11
CA ALA A 138 6.64 -28.87 -5.78
C ALA A 138 6.32 -29.05 -7.27
N ASP A 139 5.03 -29.18 -7.60
CA ASP A 139 4.56 -29.39 -8.98
C ASP A 139 4.69 -28.16 -9.90
N LEU A 140 4.87 -26.97 -9.31
CA LEU A 140 4.99 -25.68 -10.01
C LEU A 140 6.41 -25.14 -10.00
N LEU A 141 7.32 -25.81 -9.30
CA LEU A 141 8.64 -25.28 -8.98
C LEU A 141 9.66 -25.62 -10.08
N GLU A 142 10.02 -24.66 -10.91
CA GLU A 142 11.04 -24.83 -11.96
C GLU A 142 12.48 -24.59 -11.45
N GLU A 143 12.69 -23.85 -10.36
CA GLU A 143 13.99 -23.40 -9.88
C GLU A 143 14.35 -23.92 -8.47
N GLY A 144 14.28 -25.22 -8.25
CA GLY A 144 14.50 -25.82 -6.92
C GLY A 144 15.85 -25.50 -6.28
N GLU A 145 16.94 -25.30 -7.07
CA GLU A 145 18.25 -24.91 -6.55
C GLU A 145 18.26 -23.49 -6.02
N ARG A 146 17.57 -22.59 -6.68
CA ARG A 146 17.41 -21.21 -6.23
C ARG A 146 16.69 -21.11 -4.89
N TRP A 147 15.67 -21.92 -4.68
CA TRP A 147 14.97 -21.97 -3.39
C TRP A 147 15.81 -22.57 -2.28
N ARG A 148 16.67 -23.56 -2.57
CA ARG A 148 17.64 -24.06 -1.60
C ARG A 148 18.63 -22.97 -1.16
N ASP A 149 19.10 -22.16 -2.10
CA ASP A 149 19.96 -21.02 -1.79
C ASP A 149 19.23 -19.98 -0.92
N LEU A 150 17.96 -19.66 -1.24
CA LEU A 150 17.13 -18.74 -0.47
C LEU A 150 16.91 -19.21 0.97
N ILE A 151 16.64 -20.50 1.17
CA ILE A 151 16.48 -21.10 2.50
C ILE A 151 17.77 -20.95 3.30
N ALA A 152 18.93 -21.30 2.71
CA ALA A 152 20.22 -21.17 3.37
C ALA A 152 20.56 -19.71 3.73
N LEU A 153 20.20 -18.77 2.85
CA LEU A 153 20.36 -17.34 3.08
C LEU A 153 19.47 -16.84 4.24
N GLU A 154 18.21 -17.26 4.28
CA GLU A 154 17.29 -16.89 5.35
C GLU A 154 17.77 -17.43 6.71
N GLU A 155 18.23 -18.67 6.78
CA GLU A 155 18.77 -19.23 8.01
C GLU A 155 19.97 -18.43 8.54
N ARG A 156 20.88 -18.00 7.65
CA ARG A 156 22.02 -17.17 8.02
C ARG A 156 21.56 -15.79 8.52
N TYR A 157 20.60 -15.20 7.85
CA TYR A 157 20.03 -13.93 8.26
C TYR A 157 19.39 -14.00 9.67
N LEU A 158 18.60 -15.03 9.92
CA LEU A 158 17.96 -15.21 11.23
C LEU A 158 19.00 -15.47 12.34
N ARG A 159 20.07 -16.24 12.05
CA ARG A 159 21.19 -16.42 12.97
C ARG A 159 21.94 -15.11 13.22
N GLN A 160 22.13 -14.30 12.19
CA GLN A 160 22.78 -12.98 12.32
C GLN A 160 22.00 -12.04 13.25
N LEU A 161 20.68 -11.99 13.13
CA LEU A 161 19.81 -11.23 14.05
C LEU A 161 19.90 -11.78 15.47
N SER A 162 19.77 -13.09 15.64
CA SER A 162 19.82 -13.74 16.96
C SER A 162 21.15 -13.54 17.66
N ALA A 163 22.26 -13.55 16.94
CA ALA A 163 23.60 -13.25 17.48
C ALA A 163 23.70 -11.81 18.02
N GLY A 164 22.90 -10.88 17.45
CA GLY A 164 22.76 -9.52 17.96
C GLY A 164 21.70 -9.36 19.06
N GLY A 165 21.09 -10.44 19.55
CA GLY A 165 20.02 -10.40 20.53
C GLY A 165 18.69 -9.85 19.95
N LEU A 166 18.52 -9.91 18.64
CA LEU A 166 17.37 -9.34 17.93
C LEU A 166 16.45 -10.44 17.40
N VAL A 167 15.15 -10.15 17.42
CA VAL A 167 14.10 -10.98 16.83
C VAL A 167 13.62 -10.33 15.54
N ASP A 168 13.47 -11.15 14.49
CA ASP A 168 12.92 -10.72 13.21
C ASP A 168 11.47 -10.24 13.35
N PRO A 169 11.08 -9.07 12.80
CA PRO A 169 9.73 -8.52 12.94
C PRO A 169 8.65 -9.40 12.31
N ILE A 170 8.94 -10.14 11.24
CA ILE A 170 7.99 -11.08 10.64
C ILE A 170 7.72 -12.23 11.61
N ARG A 171 8.75 -12.79 12.22
CA ARG A 171 8.58 -13.83 13.27
C ARG A 171 7.79 -13.30 14.46
N ARG A 172 8.09 -12.08 14.93
CA ARG A 172 7.36 -11.46 16.04
C ARG A 172 5.88 -11.27 15.72
N LYS A 173 5.55 -10.81 14.50
CA LYS A 173 4.18 -10.68 14.00
C LYS A 173 3.46 -12.03 14.03
N TRP A 174 4.09 -13.10 13.56
CA TRP A 174 3.51 -14.44 13.57
C TRP A 174 3.36 -15.04 14.98
N GLU A 175 4.32 -14.80 15.87
CA GLU A 175 4.20 -15.18 17.28
C GLU A 175 3.00 -14.50 17.95
N TYR A 176 2.81 -13.21 17.66
CA TYR A 176 1.67 -12.46 18.14
C TYR A 176 0.36 -13.01 17.57
N ALA A 177 0.27 -13.23 16.28
CA ALA A 177 -0.91 -13.79 15.61
C ALA A 177 -1.31 -15.15 16.17
N ARG A 178 -0.33 -16.06 16.39
CA ARG A 178 -0.57 -17.40 16.95
C ARG A 178 -1.05 -17.39 18.40
N ARG A 179 -0.78 -16.34 19.16
CA ARG A 179 -1.32 -16.23 20.54
C ARG A 179 -2.83 -16.01 20.55
N GLY A 180 -3.41 -15.49 19.49
CA GLY A 180 -4.83 -15.24 19.39
C GLY A 180 -5.37 -14.28 20.47
N VAL A 181 -4.55 -13.28 20.88
CA VAL A 181 -4.92 -12.36 21.97
C VAL A 181 -4.84 -10.93 21.45
N LEU A 182 -5.96 -10.24 21.53
CA LEU A 182 -6.06 -8.81 21.21
C LEU A 182 -5.84 -7.93 22.45
N PRO A 183 -5.54 -6.64 22.29
CA PRO A 183 -5.43 -5.70 23.40
C PRO A 183 -6.68 -5.71 24.29
N PRO A 184 -6.52 -5.49 25.61
CA PRO A 184 -7.66 -5.47 26.54
C PRO A 184 -8.64 -4.36 26.16
N GLY A 185 -9.94 -4.66 26.30
CA GLY A 185 -11.02 -3.74 25.97
C GLY A 185 -11.66 -4.00 24.61
N ILE A 186 -11.03 -4.74 23.71
CA ILE A 186 -11.65 -5.19 22.46
C ILE A 186 -12.59 -6.36 22.78
N ARG A 187 -13.85 -6.23 22.35
CA ARG A 187 -14.91 -7.24 22.54
C ARG A 187 -15.41 -7.81 21.22
N ARG A 188 -15.26 -7.03 20.13
CA ARG A 188 -15.73 -7.40 18.81
C ARG A 188 -14.78 -6.86 17.74
N VAL A 189 -14.53 -7.65 16.71
CA VAL A 189 -13.82 -7.24 15.52
C VAL A 189 -14.74 -7.46 14.31
N VAL A 190 -14.90 -6.44 13.48
CA VAL A 190 -15.63 -6.49 12.21
C VAL A 190 -14.64 -6.30 11.08
N VAL A 191 -14.35 -7.34 10.31
CA VAL A 191 -13.51 -7.26 9.12
C VAL A 191 -14.39 -6.85 7.96
N ALA A 192 -14.22 -5.62 7.49
CA ALA A 192 -15.13 -5.00 6.52
C ALA A 192 -14.49 -4.87 5.14
N ALA A 193 -14.94 -5.70 4.22
CA ALA A 193 -14.54 -5.69 2.80
C ALA A 193 -13.01 -5.69 2.60
N VAL A 194 -12.30 -6.51 3.35
CA VAL A 194 -10.87 -6.80 3.15
C VAL A 194 -10.80 -7.97 2.14
N PRO A 195 -10.40 -7.73 0.88
CA PRO A 195 -10.58 -8.73 -0.17
C PRO A 195 -9.59 -9.90 -0.08
N ASP A 196 -8.43 -9.66 0.51
CA ASP A 196 -7.38 -10.65 0.70
C ASP A 196 -6.72 -10.44 2.07
N PRO A 197 -7.36 -10.91 3.15
CA PRO A 197 -6.83 -10.78 4.49
C PRO A 197 -5.53 -11.60 4.64
N PRO A 198 -4.44 -10.99 5.18
CA PRO A 198 -3.20 -11.73 5.45
C PRO A 198 -3.46 -12.94 6.33
N GLN A 199 -2.79 -14.06 6.07
CA GLN A 199 -2.97 -15.29 6.81
C GLN A 199 -2.74 -15.11 8.33
N ALA A 200 -1.81 -14.23 8.70
CA ALA A 200 -1.59 -13.89 10.11
C ALA A 200 -2.81 -13.23 10.77
N LEU A 201 -3.61 -12.43 10.02
CA LEU A 201 -4.84 -11.83 10.54
C LEU A 201 -5.89 -12.91 10.80
N ILE A 202 -6.03 -13.85 9.88
CA ILE A 202 -6.94 -14.98 10.03
C ILE A 202 -6.58 -15.75 11.31
N HIS A 203 -5.33 -16.18 11.45
CA HIS A 203 -4.88 -16.89 12.66
C HIS A 203 -5.10 -16.12 13.97
N LEU A 204 -4.83 -14.80 13.97
CA LEU A 204 -5.07 -13.97 15.13
C LEU A 204 -6.55 -13.99 15.53
N LEU A 205 -7.44 -13.78 14.56
CA LEU A 205 -8.87 -13.67 14.81
C LEU A 205 -9.52 -15.02 15.11
N GLU A 206 -9.08 -16.11 14.49
CA GLU A 206 -9.52 -17.47 14.85
C GLU A 206 -9.14 -17.83 16.29
N GLY A 207 -7.88 -17.61 16.67
CA GLY A 207 -7.43 -17.87 18.04
C GLY A 207 -8.19 -17.01 19.06
N TRP A 208 -8.45 -15.74 18.71
CA TRP A 208 -9.22 -14.86 19.57
C TRP A 208 -10.71 -15.25 19.64
N ALA A 209 -11.33 -15.64 18.53
CA ALA A 209 -12.71 -16.15 18.51
C ALA A 209 -12.85 -17.45 19.31
N ALA A 210 -11.87 -18.36 19.23
CA ALA A 210 -11.83 -19.56 20.05
C ALA A 210 -11.76 -19.26 21.56
N SER A 211 -11.25 -18.10 21.95
CA SER A 211 -11.23 -17.63 23.34
C SER A 211 -12.48 -16.85 23.77
N GLY A 212 -13.51 -16.77 22.91
CA GLY A 212 -14.80 -16.12 23.18
C GLY A 212 -14.95 -14.71 22.62
N GLY A 213 -14.03 -14.24 21.77
CA GLY A 213 -14.15 -12.97 21.06
C GLY A 213 -15.18 -13.04 19.92
N ALA A 214 -15.87 -11.95 19.63
CA ALA A 214 -16.83 -11.87 18.53
C ALA A 214 -16.17 -11.36 17.25
N VAL A 215 -16.20 -12.14 16.17
CA VAL A 215 -15.65 -11.77 14.86
C VAL A 215 -16.72 -11.85 13.79
N ASP A 216 -16.87 -10.77 13.03
CA ASP A 216 -17.74 -10.72 11.84
C ASP A 216 -16.92 -10.42 10.60
N TRP A 217 -17.17 -11.17 9.52
CA TRP A 217 -16.55 -10.97 8.22
C TRP A 217 -17.60 -10.46 7.24
N LEU A 218 -17.43 -9.23 6.75
CA LEU A 218 -18.30 -8.60 5.76
C LEU A 218 -17.62 -8.64 4.40
N VAL A 219 -18.16 -9.45 3.50
CA VAL A 219 -17.64 -9.60 2.13
C VAL A 219 -18.39 -8.68 1.20
N ALA A 220 -17.67 -7.88 0.40
CA ALA A 220 -18.26 -6.97 -0.58
C ALA A 220 -18.57 -7.72 -1.88
N ALA A 221 -19.59 -8.57 -1.85
CA ALA A 221 -20.05 -9.35 -3.01
C ALA A 221 -21.57 -9.49 -2.98
N PRO A 222 -22.23 -9.74 -4.14
CA PRO A 222 -23.63 -10.15 -4.16
C PRO A 222 -23.84 -11.46 -3.40
N GLU A 223 -24.97 -11.63 -2.73
CA GLU A 223 -25.29 -12.88 -1.99
C GLU A 223 -25.29 -14.12 -2.91
N SER A 224 -25.65 -13.95 -4.19
CA SER A 224 -25.57 -15.00 -5.20
C SER A 224 -24.16 -15.54 -5.42
N GLU A 225 -23.14 -14.80 -5.07
CA GLU A 225 -21.73 -15.14 -5.23
C GLU A 225 -21.11 -15.74 -3.95
N ARG A 226 -21.90 -15.96 -2.90
CA ARG A 226 -21.40 -16.46 -1.61
C ARG A 226 -20.54 -17.71 -1.73
N ALA A 227 -20.91 -18.65 -2.60
CA ALA A 227 -20.18 -19.90 -2.81
C ALA A 227 -18.79 -19.69 -3.44
N ALA A 228 -18.54 -18.53 -4.04
CA ALA A 228 -17.28 -18.18 -4.67
C ALA A 228 -16.23 -17.63 -3.69
N PHE A 229 -16.57 -17.48 -2.41
CA PHE A 229 -15.70 -17.01 -1.36
C PHE A 229 -15.59 -18.03 -0.23
N ASP A 230 -14.47 -18.01 0.47
CA ASP A 230 -14.28 -18.78 1.71
C ASP A 230 -14.92 -18.05 2.91
N GLU A 231 -14.79 -18.63 4.08
CA GLU A 231 -15.35 -18.10 5.32
C GLU A 231 -14.70 -16.79 5.81
N TRP A 232 -13.51 -16.44 5.28
CA TRP A 232 -12.81 -15.17 5.55
C TRP A 232 -12.98 -14.15 4.43
N GLY A 233 -13.80 -14.45 3.41
CA GLY A 233 -14.06 -13.55 2.29
C GLY A 233 -13.01 -13.55 1.21
N ARG A 234 -12.11 -14.56 1.17
CA ARG A 234 -11.15 -14.71 0.09
C ARG A 234 -11.78 -15.41 -1.10
N PRO A 235 -11.46 -15.01 -2.34
CA PRO A 235 -11.91 -15.72 -3.53
C PRO A 235 -11.42 -17.18 -3.53
N ARG A 236 -12.32 -18.13 -3.78
CA ARG A 236 -11.94 -19.54 -3.96
C ARG A 236 -11.36 -19.73 -5.35
N PHE A 237 -10.09 -20.14 -5.42
CA PHE A 237 -9.39 -20.32 -6.69
C PHE A 237 -10.12 -21.29 -7.63
N GLU A 238 -10.66 -22.37 -7.11
CA GLU A 238 -11.37 -23.40 -7.88
C GLU A 238 -12.60 -22.83 -8.60
N VAL A 239 -13.20 -21.78 -8.03
CA VAL A 239 -14.36 -21.10 -8.62
C VAL A 239 -13.93 -20.00 -9.57
N TRP A 240 -12.95 -19.17 -9.15
CA TRP A 240 -12.53 -17.99 -9.93
C TRP A 240 -11.53 -18.32 -11.04
N GLY A 241 -10.70 -19.35 -10.86
CA GLY A 241 -9.74 -19.83 -11.86
C GLY A 241 -10.33 -20.84 -12.85
N GLY A 242 -11.60 -21.24 -12.70
CA GLY A 242 -12.27 -22.17 -13.61
C GLY A 242 -12.50 -21.56 -14.99
N ALA A 243 -12.24 -22.36 -16.04
CA ALA A 243 -12.42 -21.94 -17.44
C ALA A 243 -13.88 -21.55 -17.79
N GLU A 244 -14.83 -21.98 -16.97
CA GLU A 244 -16.26 -21.70 -17.17
C GLU A 244 -16.68 -20.33 -16.64
N ARG A 245 -15.82 -19.68 -15.86
CA ARG A 245 -16.13 -18.37 -15.28
C ARG A 245 -15.50 -17.25 -16.11
N GLU A 246 -16.14 -16.94 -17.21
CA GLU A 246 -15.80 -15.73 -17.97
C GLU A 246 -16.43 -14.49 -17.31
N ILE A 247 -15.60 -13.46 -17.10
CA ILE A 247 -16.12 -12.12 -16.83
C ILE A 247 -16.28 -11.44 -18.19
N PRO A 248 -17.51 -11.29 -18.71
CA PRO A 248 -17.72 -10.73 -20.03
C PRO A 248 -17.35 -9.23 -20.02
N ILE A 249 -16.21 -8.90 -20.60
CA ILE A 249 -15.83 -7.49 -20.84
C ILE A 249 -16.06 -7.25 -22.33
N PRO A 250 -17.05 -6.43 -22.72
CA PRO A 250 -17.31 -6.12 -24.11
C PRO A 250 -16.05 -5.50 -24.77
N ALA A 251 -15.72 -5.95 -25.96
CA ALA A 251 -14.55 -5.44 -26.69
C ALA A 251 -14.65 -3.90 -26.91
N ALA A 252 -15.86 -3.35 -26.97
CA ALA A 252 -16.08 -1.91 -27.09
C ALA A 252 -15.65 -1.12 -25.83
N ASP A 253 -15.53 -1.78 -24.69
CA ASP A 253 -15.12 -1.16 -23.41
C ASP A 253 -13.62 -1.28 -23.18
N LEU A 254 -12.90 -1.94 -24.09
CA LEU A 254 -11.45 -2.08 -24.06
C LEU A 254 -10.81 -1.16 -25.09
N SER A 255 -9.86 -0.36 -24.64
CA SER A 255 -9.01 0.44 -25.55
C SER A 255 -7.54 0.26 -25.18
N LEU A 256 -6.71 0.07 -26.20
CA LEU A 256 -5.26 -0.08 -26.05
C LEU A 256 -4.57 1.22 -26.46
N HIS A 257 -3.69 1.70 -25.59
CA HIS A 257 -2.92 2.92 -25.82
C HIS A 257 -1.45 2.67 -25.49
N ALA A 258 -0.56 3.23 -26.32
CA ALA A 258 0.87 2.98 -26.21
C ALA A 258 1.53 3.79 -25.09
N GLN A 259 0.97 4.95 -24.73
CA GLN A 259 1.57 5.89 -23.80
C GLN A 259 0.58 6.28 -22.67
N PRO A 260 1.06 6.64 -21.47
CA PRO A 260 0.23 7.12 -20.39
C PRO A 260 -0.58 8.38 -20.73
N ASP A 261 -0.03 9.27 -21.54
CA ASP A 261 -0.73 10.49 -22.01
C ASP A 261 -1.92 10.14 -22.92
N ASP A 262 -1.78 9.16 -23.81
CA ASP A 262 -2.87 8.68 -24.67
C ASP A 262 -3.99 8.02 -23.85
N GLN A 263 -3.62 7.25 -22.83
CA GLN A 263 -4.60 6.67 -21.89
C GLN A 263 -5.37 7.75 -21.16
N ALA A 264 -4.69 8.78 -20.66
CA ALA A 264 -5.30 9.89 -19.97
C ALA A 264 -6.27 10.69 -20.88
N ALA A 265 -5.87 10.94 -22.12
CA ALA A 265 -6.71 11.61 -23.13
C ALA A 265 -7.95 10.77 -23.47
N ALA A 266 -7.82 9.45 -23.57
CA ALA A 266 -8.94 8.55 -23.84
C ALA A 266 -9.94 8.53 -22.68
N ILE A 267 -9.46 8.53 -21.42
CA ILE A 267 -10.32 8.65 -20.22
C ILE A 267 -11.07 9.98 -20.24
N ARG A 268 -10.39 11.08 -20.54
CA ARG A 268 -11.06 12.38 -20.70
C ARG A 268 -12.16 12.33 -21.74
N ALA A 269 -11.87 11.82 -22.95
CA ALA A 269 -12.83 11.72 -24.03
C ALA A 269 -14.05 10.84 -23.65
N ALA A 270 -13.82 9.75 -22.92
CA ALA A 270 -14.91 8.91 -22.41
C ALA A 270 -15.81 9.66 -21.42
N LEU A 271 -15.23 10.48 -20.54
CA LEU A 271 -15.98 11.30 -19.59
C LEU A 271 -16.74 12.45 -20.28
N GLU A 272 -16.15 13.09 -21.31
CA GLU A 272 -16.80 14.15 -22.10
C GLU A 272 -17.92 13.62 -23.00
N SER A 273 -17.82 12.38 -23.47
CA SER A 273 -18.82 11.78 -24.36
C SER A 273 -20.18 11.54 -23.69
N GLY A 274 -20.28 11.74 -22.39
CA GLY A 274 -21.52 11.61 -21.64
C GLY A 274 -22.16 10.22 -21.78
N ARG A 275 -21.34 9.15 -21.78
CA ARG A 275 -21.87 7.79 -21.76
C ARG A 275 -22.94 7.70 -20.67
N PRO A 276 -24.06 6.97 -20.90
CA PRO A 276 -25.14 6.85 -19.92
C PRO A 276 -24.70 6.34 -18.56
N GLU A 277 -23.55 5.65 -18.52
CA GLU A 277 -22.88 5.17 -17.31
C GLU A 277 -22.28 6.32 -16.46
N PHE A 278 -22.09 7.50 -17.07
CA PHE A 278 -21.63 8.70 -16.38
C PHE A 278 -22.65 9.83 -16.56
N PRO A 279 -23.84 9.74 -15.93
CA PRO A 279 -24.86 10.77 -16.10
C PRO A 279 -24.31 12.12 -15.62
N PRO A 280 -24.58 13.22 -16.36
CA PRO A 280 -24.26 14.55 -15.90
C PRO A 280 -24.98 14.78 -14.58
N ALA A 281 -24.23 14.92 -13.51
CA ALA A 281 -24.81 15.08 -12.19
C ALA A 281 -25.57 16.38 -12.10
N PRO A 282 -26.86 16.37 -11.80
CA PRO A 282 -27.57 17.58 -11.41
C PRO A 282 -27.00 18.01 -10.04
N SER A 283 -26.28 19.11 -10.02
CA SER A 283 -25.76 19.80 -8.81
C SER A 283 -24.74 19.08 -7.91
N HIS A 284 -24.44 17.81 -8.10
CA HIS A 284 -23.40 17.10 -7.35
C HIS A 284 -22.42 16.48 -8.36
N ARG A 285 -21.13 16.67 -8.11
CA ARG A 285 -20.03 16.15 -8.95
C ARG A 285 -20.15 14.64 -9.09
N PRO A 286 -19.98 14.09 -10.31
CA PRO A 286 -20.11 12.65 -10.50
C PRO A 286 -19.08 11.92 -9.63
N ASN A 287 -19.55 10.92 -8.88
CA ASN A 287 -18.68 10.01 -8.14
C ASN A 287 -18.04 9.00 -9.12
N VAL A 288 -17.07 9.47 -9.89
CA VAL A 288 -16.30 8.61 -10.78
C VAL A 288 -15.05 8.17 -10.05
N ALA A 289 -14.81 6.87 -10.01
CA ALA A 289 -13.57 6.27 -9.53
C ALA A 289 -12.76 5.78 -10.74
N ILE A 290 -11.52 6.22 -10.83
CA ILE A 290 -10.59 5.79 -11.88
C ILE A 290 -9.50 4.96 -11.20
N GLY A 291 -9.45 3.67 -11.53
CA GLY A 291 -8.38 2.78 -11.09
C GLY A 291 -7.14 3.00 -11.94
N VAL A 292 -6.02 3.31 -11.31
CA VAL A 292 -4.74 3.54 -11.97
C VAL A 292 -3.71 2.58 -11.37
N PRO A 293 -3.36 1.50 -12.06
CA PRO A 293 -2.38 0.53 -11.56
C PRO A 293 -0.95 1.08 -11.58
N ASP A 294 -0.63 1.98 -12.50
CA ASP A 294 0.69 2.58 -12.65
C ASP A 294 0.67 4.08 -12.36
N ARG A 295 1.55 4.52 -11.45
CA ARG A 295 1.65 5.93 -11.08
C ARG A 295 2.09 6.86 -12.21
N GLU A 296 2.74 6.35 -13.24
CA GLU A 296 3.12 7.15 -14.41
C GLU A 296 1.91 7.79 -15.09
N THR A 297 0.74 7.13 -15.04
CA THR A 297 -0.51 7.63 -15.62
C THR A 297 -1.18 8.72 -14.76
N VAL A 298 -0.85 8.85 -13.48
CA VAL A 298 -1.53 9.78 -12.56
C VAL A 298 -1.33 11.25 -12.96
N ALA A 299 -0.12 11.65 -13.29
CA ALA A 299 0.19 13.04 -13.64
C ALA A 299 -0.47 13.48 -14.97
N PRO A 300 -0.38 12.70 -16.07
CA PRO A 300 -1.14 12.95 -17.28
C PRO A 300 -2.64 13.04 -17.02
N LEU A 301 -3.20 12.08 -16.30
CA LEU A 301 -4.64 12.03 -16.01
C LEU A 301 -5.12 13.27 -15.24
N ARG A 302 -4.37 13.72 -14.24
CA ARG A 302 -4.71 14.95 -13.49
C ARG A 302 -4.72 16.19 -14.39
N ARG A 303 -3.80 16.29 -15.36
CA ARG A 303 -3.76 17.39 -16.32
C ARG A 303 -5.01 17.37 -17.23
N GLU A 304 -5.33 16.20 -17.77
CA GLU A 304 -6.48 16.03 -18.65
C GLU A 304 -7.81 16.33 -17.94
N LEU A 305 -7.98 15.87 -16.69
CA LEU A 305 -9.16 16.15 -15.89
C LEU A 305 -9.25 17.64 -15.50
N ALA A 306 -8.12 18.28 -15.18
CA ALA A 306 -8.08 19.71 -14.88
C ALA A 306 -8.47 20.55 -16.11
N ALA A 307 -8.10 20.13 -17.32
CA ALA A 307 -8.45 20.82 -18.57
C ALA A 307 -9.97 20.88 -18.82
N ILE A 308 -10.73 19.91 -18.31
CA ILE A 308 -12.20 19.89 -18.37
C ILE A 308 -12.88 20.36 -17.07
N GLY A 309 -12.12 20.97 -16.16
CA GLY A 309 -12.64 21.50 -14.90
C GLY A 309 -13.03 20.44 -13.86
N TRP A 310 -12.57 19.21 -14.00
CA TRP A 310 -12.84 18.13 -13.07
C TRP A 310 -11.70 18.03 -12.04
N PRO A 311 -11.94 18.34 -10.77
CA PRO A 311 -10.92 18.17 -9.74
C PRO A 311 -10.72 16.68 -9.48
N ALA A 312 -9.50 16.20 -9.69
CA ALA A 312 -9.10 14.85 -9.36
C ALA A 312 -8.52 14.79 -7.95
N PHE A 313 -8.96 13.82 -7.16
CA PHE A 313 -8.39 13.49 -5.86
C PHE A 313 -7.55 12.22 -5.98
N ASP A 314 -6.25 12.33 -5.75
CA ASP A 314 -5.34 11.18 -5.61
C ASP A 314 -5.26 10.82 -4.12
N PRO A 315 -5.75 9.62 -3.72
CA PRO A 315 -5.70 9.18 -2.33
C PRO A 315 -4.29 8.82 -1.85
N GLN A 316 -3.37 8.60 -2.75
CA GLN A 316 -1.96 8.35 -2.41
C GLN A 316 -1.25 9.70 -2.32
N ASN A 317 -0.99 10.14 -1.11
CA ASN A 317 -0.13 11.31 -0.90
C ASN A 317 1.27 10.99 -1.46
N PRO A 318 1.86 11.91 -2.27
CA PRO A 318 3.23 11.75 -2.71
C PRO A 318 4.16 11.67 -1.49
N PRO A 319 5.25 10.89 -1.56
CA PRO A 319 6.29 10.91 -0.54
C PRO A 319 6.75 12.35 -0.28
N PHE A 320 7.08 12.70 0.96
CA PHE A 320 7.55 14.05 1.29
C PHE A 320 8.71 14.49 0.38
N ALA A 321 9.59 13.55 0.00
CA ALA A 321 10.70 13.79 -0.91
C ALA A 321 10.28 14.29 -2.32
N GLU A 322 9.06 14.04 -2.75
CA GLU A 322 8.51 14.47 -4.05
C GLU A 322 7.73 15.78 -3.95
N THR A 323 7.51 16.28 -2.73
CA THR A 323 6.73 17.51 -2.53
C THR A 323 7.52 18.77 -2.91
N PRO A 324 6.84 19.84 -3.38
CA PRO A 324 7.50 21.14 -3.59
C PRO A 324 8.23 21.64 -2.35
N LEU A 325 7.64 21.47 -1.17
CA LEU A 325 8.27 21.87 0.10
C LEU A 325 9.64 21.19 0.33
N PHE A 326 9.74 19.90 0.05
CA PHE A 326 11.03 19.20 0.17
C PHE A 326 12.06 19.73 -0.83
N ARG A 327 11.64 20.01 -2.07
CA ARG A 327 12.53 20.64 -3.09
C ARG A 327 13.02 22.00 -2.65
N LEU A 328 12.16 22.81 -2.04
CA LEU A 328 12.54 24.11 -1.48
C LEU A 328 13.60 23.95 -0.36
N VAL A 329 13.36 23.04 0.57
CA VAL A 329 14.32 22.74 1.65
C VAL A 329 15.66 22.28 1.08
N GLN A 330 15.65 21.38 0.09
CA GLN A 330 16.87 20.93 -0.59
C GLN A 330 17.61 22.08 -1.29
N ALA A 331 16.90 22.95 -2.02
CA ALA A 331 17.49 24.10 -2.69
C ALA A 331 18.10 25.10 -1.69
N LEU A 332 17.42 25.36 -0.57
CA LEU A 332 17.95 26.19 0.52
C LEU A 332 19.21 25.58 1.16
N LEU A 333 19.22 24.29 1.41
CA LEU A 333 20.39 23.60 1.96
C LEU A 333 21.56 23.58 0.97
N ALA A 334 21.31 23.39 -0.32
CA ALA A 334 22.33 23.48 -1.36
C ALA A 334 22.93 24.87 -1.43
N PHE A 335 22.11 25.90 -1.47
CA PHE A 335 22.54 27.29 -1.46
C PHE A 335 23.37 27.63 -0.21
N ARG A 336 22.95 27.18 0.98
CA ARG A 336 23.71 27.41 2.22
C ARG A 336 25.08 26.74 2.21
N ARG A 337 25.20 25.55 1.56
CA ARG A 337 26.48 24.84 1.48
C ARG A 337 27.45 25.45 0.49
N ARG A 338 26.95 25.89 -0.64
CA ARG A 338 27.72 26.47 -1.73
C ARG A 338 26.88 27.54 -2.45
N PRO A 339 26.99 28.81 -2.03
CA PRO A 339 26.26 29.89 -2.66
C PRO A 339 26.86 30.17 -4.05
N GLY A 340 26.25 29.53 -5.07
CA GLY A 340 26.63 29.70 -6.48
C GLY A 340 25.42 30.06 -7.33
N TYR A 341 25.69 30.41 -8.59
CA TYR A 341 24.62 30.76 -9.53
C TYR A 341 23.57 29.64 -9.69
N ALA A 342 24.01 28.39 -9.80
CA ALA A 342 23.12 27.24 -9.99
C ALA A 342 22.14 27.09 -8.81
N GLU A 343 22.63 27.29 -7.61
CA GLU A 343 21.83 27.19 -6.38
C GLU A 343 20.84 28.36 -6.24
N VAL A 344 21.26 29.59 -6.59
CA VAL A 344 20.37 30.76 -6.67
C VAL A 344 19.30 30.54 -7.74
N ALA A 345 19.71 30.09 -8.92
CA ALA A 345 18.80 29.82 -10.02
C ALA A 345 17.77 28.73 -9.68
N ALA A 346 18.18 27.68 -8.98
CA ALA A 346 17.28 26.64 -8.49
C ALA A 346 16.25 27.18 -7.49
N LEU A 347 16.68 28.04 -6.55
CA LEU A 347 15.79 28.72 -5.60
C LEU A 347 14.79 29.64 -6.30
N LEU A 348 15.24 30.49 -7.20
CA LEU A 348 14.37 31.47 -7.89
C LEU A 348 13.38 30.79 -8.84
N ARG A 349 13.69 29.60 -9.35
CA ARG A 349 12.75 28.79 -10.16
C ARG A 349 11.74 28.00 -9.32
N HIS A 350 11.90 27.97 -8.00
CA HIS A 350 10.91 27.33 -7.15
C HIS A 350 9.61 28.15 -7.14
N PRO A 351 8.42 27.57 -7.37
CA PRO A 351 7.16 28.30 -7.48
C PRO A 351 6.91 29.24 -6.30
N ASP A 352 7.04 28.76 -5.07
CA ASP A 352 6.77 29.55 -3.86
C ASP A 352 7.77 30.72 -3.68
N VAL A 353 9.04 30.54 -4.09
CA VAL A 353 10.05 31.59 -4.05
C VAL A 353 9.79 32.62 -5.15
N LEU A 354 9.45 32.17 -6.35
CA LEU A 354 9.10 33.05 -7.46
C LEU A 354 7.89 33.91 -7.13
N GLU A 355 6.85 33.32 -6.53
CA GLU A 355 5.67 34.03 -6.06
C GLU A 355 6.02 35.05 -4.99
N ALA A 356 6.83 34.67 -4.00
CA ALA A 356 7.31 35.58 -2.96
C ALA A 356 8.16 36.74 -3.50
N CYS A 357 8.84 36.55 -4.65
CA CYS A 357 9.60 37.58 -5.35
C CYS A 357 8.75 38.42 -6.33
N GLY A 358 7.41 38.27 -6.32
CA GLY A 358 6.52 39.07 -7.19
C GLY A 358 5.96 38.28 -8.40
N GLY A 359 6.34 37.01 -8.58
CA GLY A 359 5.75 36.14 -9.62
C GLY A 359 6.13 36.49 -11.06
N GLU A 360 7.08 37.37 -11.29
CA GLU A 360 7.36 37.93 -12.62
C GLU A 360 8.20 36.98 -13.49
N ALA A 361 7.66 36.61 -14.63
CA ALA A 361 8.40 35.88 -15.67
C ALA A 361 9.68 36.63 -16.12
N ALA A 362 9.66 37.97 -16.01
CA ALA A 362 10.80 38.83 -16.30
C ALA A 362 12.03 38.52 -15.42
N LEU A 363 11.82 38.10 -14.17
CA LEU A 363 12.89 37.68 -13.27
C LEU A 363 13.64 36.47 -13.81
N LEU A 364 12.89 35.47 -14.28
CA LEU A 364 13.46 34.24 -14.86
C LEU A 364 14.18 34.52 -16.18
N GLN A 365 13.61 35.37 -17.02
CA GLN A 365 14.23 35.80 -18.28
C GLN A 365 15.56 36.53 -18.01
N THR A 366 15.59 37.43 -17.00
CA THR A 366 16.83 38.15 -16.59
C THR A 366 17.88 37.17 -16.08
N LEU A 367 17.45 36.15 -15.31
CA LEU A 367 18.34 35.11 -14.79
C LEU A 367 18.96 34.31 -15.93
N ASP A 368 18.12 33.90 -16.92
CA ASP A 368 18.57 33.13 -18.08
C ASP A 368 19.49 33.93 -19.01
N ALA A 369 19.20 35.24 -19.22
CA ALA A 369 20.05 36.14 -19.95
C ALA A 369 21.42 36.35 -19.26
N PHE A 370 21.42 36.51 -17.93
CA PHE A 370 22.66 36.59 -17.17
C PHE A 370 23.51 35.32 -17.30
N GLN A 371 22.87 34.15 -17.28
CA GLN A 371 23.56 32.88 -17.50
C GLN A 371 24.24 32.85 -18.89
N ALA A 372 23.48 33.21 -19.92
CA ALA A 372 23.99 33.20 -21.30
C ALA A 372 25.17 34.17 -21.51
N ASP A 373 25.12 35.33 -20.87
CA ASP A 373 26.13 36.38 -21.06
C ASP A 373 27.39 36.20 -20.21
N ARG A 374 27.26 35.61 -19.03
CA ARG A 374 28.32 35.67 -18.00
C ARG A 374 28.87 34.31 -17.57
N LEU A 375 28.16 33.24 -17.85
CA LEU A 375 28.55 31.90 -17.43
C LEU A 375 28.66 31.00 -18.68
N PRO A 376 29.89 30.64 -19.12
CA PRO A 376 30.11 29.80 -20.29
C PRO A 376 29.62 28.36 -20.09
#